data_d80a1ec15dec663ae9dc8ef5c3b5ac07
#
_entry.id   d80a1ec15dec663ae9dc8ef5c3b5ac07
#
_cell.length_a   1.000
_cell.length_b   1.000
_cell.length_c   1.000
_cell.angle_alpha   90.00
_cell.angle_beta   90.00
_cell.angle_gamma   90.00
#
_symmetry.space_group_name_H-M   'P 1'
#
loop_
_entity.id
_entity.type
_entity.pdbx_description
1 polymer ?
#
loop_
_entity_poly.entity_id
_entity_poly.type
_entity_poly.pdbx_seq_one_letter_code
_entity_poly.pdbx_strand_id
1 'polypeptide(L)'
;MAQIDDFFMYENRVEGITDADYQRVQPYVEAAQAFAQTTYQSIYIIDYYRKNFLYVSDNPLFLCGHTADEVRQMGYGFYLSQVPEDEVPMLTELNRSGFRAFYDEPVENRRQCMMSYDFHITHGDRLLLVNHKITPLAMTPEGRVWLALCTVSLSPHKEAGHIEFFQFHTGEKREYSLEAHRWKSRETITLKPEEKQILTLSAQGYTMKEIAEKMLRSFDTVKFYRRQIFEKLDVQNITEALALATNYGLV
;
A
#
# COMPACT_ATOMS: atom_id res chain seq x y z
N MET A 1 -0.16 -6.56 -25.84
CA MET A 1 0.92 -6.42 -24.84
C MET A 1 0.83 -5.03 -24.26
N ALA A 2 0.76 -4.91 -22.93
CA ALA A 2 0.84 -3.62 -22.24
C ALA A 2 2.23 -2.99 -22.49
N GLN A 3 2.24 -1.67 -22.66
CA GLN A 3 3.47 -0.91 -22.87
C GLN A 3 3.77 -0.07 -21.61
N ILE A 4 5.02 0.31 -21.41
CA ILE A 4 5.44 1.15 -20.27
C ILE A 4 4.61 2.43 -20.22
N ASP A 5 4.28 3.03 -21.35
CA ASP A 5 3.48 4.25 -21.43
C ASP A 5 2.04 4.09 -20.91
N ASP A 6 1.51 2.87 -20.84
CA ASP A 6 0.17 2.61 -20.27
C ASP A 6 0.10 2.90 -18.77
N PHE A 7 1.24 2.92 -18.08
CA PHE A 7 1.36 3.30 -16.67
C PHE A 7 1.48 4.82 -16.45
N PHE A 8 1.71 5.62 -17.52
CA PHE A 8 1.91 7.06 -17.42
C PHE A 8 0.74 7.79 -18.06
N MET A 9 -0.25 8.04 -17.25
CA MET A 9 -1.49 8.68 -17.67
C MET A 9 -1.29 10.11 -18.13
N TYR A 10 -1.98 10.49 -19.20
CA TYR A 10 -2.00 11.88 -19.69
C TYR A 10 -2.44 12.87 -18.61
N GLU A 11 -3.39 12.47 -17.77
CA GLU A 11 -3.90 13.27 -16.66
C GLU A 11 -2.81 13.62 -15.63
N ASN A 12 -1.76 12.80 -15.50
CA ASN A 12 -0.59 13.09 -14.65
C ASN A 12 0.65 13.46 -15.46
N ARG A 13 0.50 14.22 -16.53
CA ARG A 13 1.65 14.76 -17.26
C ARG A 13 2.36 15.80 -16.42
N VAL A 14 3.59 15.50 -16.03
CA VAL A 14 4.48 16.38 -15.27
C VAL A 14 5.46 17.02 -16.23
N GLU A 15 5.60 18.35 -16.16
CA GLU A 15 6.49 19.13 -17.02
C GLU A 15 7.27 20.17 -16.19
N GLY A 16 8.34 20.72 -16.77
CA GLY A 16 9.05 21.86 -16.22
C GLY A 16 9.92 21.58 -14.99
N ILE A 17 10.19 20.31 -14.66
CA ILE A 17 11.07 19.95 -13.54
C ILE A 17 12.53 20.18 -13.92
N THR A 18 13.25 20.87 -13.06
CA THR A 18 14.65 21.26 -13.26
C THR A 18 15.59 20.51 -12.31
N ASP A 19 16.90 20.59 -12.55
CA ASP A 19 17.90 20.02 -11.63
C ASP A 19 17.86 20.69 -10.25
N ALA A 20 17.50 21.96 -10.16
CA ALA A 20 17.31 22.64 -8.89
C ALA A 20 16.12 22.07 -8.09
N ASP A 21 15.08 21.60 -8.77
CA ASP A 21 13.96 20.92 -8.12
C ASP A 21 14.39 19.57 -7.57
N TYR A 22 15.22 18.81 -8.30
CA TYR A 22 15.80 17.55 -7.79
C TYR A 22 16.69 17.78 -6.57
N GLN A 23 17.47 18.85 -6.50
CA GLN A 23 18.23 19.19 -5.31
C GLN A 23 17.32 19.47 -4.10
N ARG A 24 16.18 20.12 -4.31
CA ARG A 24 15.19 20.40 -3.24
C ARG A 24 14.54 19.15 -2.67
N VAL A 25 14.39 18.10 -3.47
CA VAL A 25 13.75 16.84 -3.04
C VAL A 25 14.76 15.80 -2.56
N GLN A 26 16.06 16.08 -2.64
CA GLN A 26 17.11 15.18 -2.15
C GLN A 26 16.89 14.77 -0.67
N PRO A 27 16.48 15.65 0.26
CA PRO A 27 16.18 15.27 1.63
C PRO A 27 15.05 14.23 1.75
N TYR A 28 14.11 14.17 0.80
CA TYR A 28 13.06 13.14 0.79
C TYR A 28 13.62 11.76 0.45
N VAL A 29 14.60 11.69 -0.45
CA VAL A 29 15.31 10.45 -0.78
C VAL A 29 16.11 9.96 0.44
N GLU A 30 16.82 10.86 1.10
CA GLU A 30 17.60 10.54 2.31
C GLU A 30 16.69 10.07 3.45
N ALA A 31 15.53 10.70 3.64
CA ALA A 31 14.53 10.28 4.62
C ALA A 31 13.95 8.90 4.27
N ALA A 32 13.63 8.64 3.00
CA ALA A 32 13.14 7.33 2.55
C ALA A 32 14.21 6.24 2.74
N GLN A 33 15.48 6.55 2.46
CA GLN A 33 16.60 5.66 2.70
C GLN A 33 16.77 5.34 4.19
N ALA A 34 16.73 6.34 5.05
CA ALA A 34 16.82 6.15 6.51
C ALA A 34 15.63 5.32 7.04
N PHE A 35 14.41 5.59 6.54
CA PHE A 35 13.22 4.83 6.92
C PHE A 35 13.30 3.38 6.46
N ALA A 36 13.81 3.11 5.25
CA ALA A 36 13.99 1.75 4.73
C ALA A 36 14.89 0.87 5.62
N GLN A 37 15.84 1.47 6.36
CA GLN A 37 16.70 0.75 7.31
C GLN A 37 15.96 0.34 8.59
N THR A 38 14.83 0.94 8.90
CA THR A 38 14.06 0.72 10.13
C THR A 38 12.83 -0.16 9.94
N THR A 39 12.54 -0.55 8.71
CA THR A 39 11.36 -1.35 8.36
C THR A 39 11.73 -2.59 7.56
N TYR A 40 10.86 -3.60 7.58
CA TYR A 40 10.96 -4.79 6.72
C TYR A 40 10.24 -4.63 5.38
N GLN A 41 9.65 -3.46 5.13
CA GLN A 41 8.99 -3.16 3.86
C GLN A 41 10.01 -2.70 2.84
N SER A 42 9.79 -3.05 1.57
CA SER A 42 10.51 -2.43 0.47
C SER A 42 9.96 -1.03 0.25
N ILE A 43 10.84 -0.06 0.05
CA ILE A 43 10.49 1.33 -0.17
C ILE A 43 11.09 1.80 -1.48
N TYR A 44 10.31 2.50 -2.30
CA TYR A 44 10.82 3.16 -3.48
C TYR A 44 10.07 4.47 -3.79
N ILE A 45 10.68 5.31 -4.60
CA ILE A 45 10.11 6.58 -5.04
C ILE A 45 9.96 6.55 -6.56
N ILE A 46 8.73 6.70 -7.04
CA ILE A 46 8.42 6.89 -8.44
C ILE A 46 8.64 8.34 -8.83
N ASP A 47 9.33 8.56 -9.94
CA ASP A 47 9.48 9.85 -10.61
C ASP A 47 8.62 9.85 -11.89
N TYR A 48 7.48 10.51 -11.85
CA TYR A 48 6.56 10.61 -12.99
C TYR A 48 7.09 11.52 -14.11
N TYR A 49 8.03 12.44 -13.82
CA TYR A 49 8.65 13.27 -14.82
C TYR A 49 9.66 12.48 -15.67
N ARG A 50 10.55 11.70 -15.01
CA ARG A 50 11.53 10.85 -15.70
C ARG A 50 10.97 9.49 -16.08
N LYS A 51 9.72 9.18 -15.69
CA LYS A 51 9.07 7.89 -15.89
C LYS A 51 9.94 6.71 -15.39
N ASN A 52 10.51 6.86 -14.19
CA ASN A 52 11.46 5.91 -13.62
C ASN A 52 11.39 5.90 -12.08
N PHE A 53 12.21 5.08 -11.46
CA PHE A 53 12.41 5.07 -10.01
C PHE A 53 13.53 6.05 -9.63
N LEU A 54 13.21 7.03 -8.78
CA LEU A 54 14.21 7.95 -8.21
C LEU A 54 15.03 7.27 -7.13
N TYR A 55 14.41 6.39 -6.34
CA TYR A 55 15.01 5.62 -5.27
C TYR A 55 14.36 4.23 -5.21
N VAL A 56 15.16 3.21 -4.89
CA VAL A 56 14.72 1.84 -4.59
C VAL A 56 15.55 1.34 -3.42
N SER A 57 14.91 0.81 -2.37
CA SER A 57 15.59 0.23 -1.22
C SER A 57 16.17 -1.16 -1.55
N ASP A 58 17.19 -1.56 -0.80
CA ASP A 58 17.82 -2.87 -0.94
C ASP A 58 17.02 -4.03 -0.32
N ASN A 59 15.76 -3.78 0.09
CA ASN A 59 14.91 -4.84 0.64
C ASN A 59 14.55 -5.86 -0.46
N PRO A 60 14.83 -7.16 -0.24
CA PRO A 60 14.74 -8.18 -1.29
C PRO A 60 13.30 -8.48 -1.76
N LEU A 61 12.27 -8.13 -0.99
CA LEU A 61 10.88 -8.46 -1.33
C LEU A 61 10.47 -7.87 -2.69
N PHE A 62 10.76 -6.59 -2.93
CA PHE A 62 10.41 -5.92 -4.19
C PHE A 62 11.42 -6.19 -5.30
N LEU A 63 12.69 -6.46 -4.95
CA LEU A 63 13.76 -6.59 -5.92
C LEU A 63 13.68 -7.85 -6.81
N CYS A 64 12.95 -8.86 -6.41
CA CYS A 64 12.73 -10.09 -7.19
C CYS A 64 14.04 -10.78 -7.63
N GLY A 65 15.10 -10.68 -6.83
CA GLY A 65 16.42 -11.23 -7.14
C GLY A 65 17.38 -10.28 -7.87
N HIS A 66 16.94 -9.08 -8.24
CA HIS A 66 17.77 -8.02 -8.80
C HIS A 66 18.40 -7.15 -7.70
N THR A 67 19.38 -6.35 -8.05
CA THR A 67 19.88 -5.25 -7.23
C THR A 67 18.99 -4.01 -7.38
N ALA A 68 19.02 -3.11 -6.41
CA ALA A 68 18.29 -1.83 -6.51
C ALA A 68 18.71 -1.00 -7.74
N ASP A 69 20.00 -1.09 -8.12
CA ASP A 69 20.51 -0.41 -9.31
C ASP A 69 19.98 -1.01 -10.62
N GLU A 70 19.90 -2.34 -10.71
CA GLU A 70 19.29 -3.03 -11.86
C GLU A 70 17.80 -2.66 -11.99
N VAL A 71 17.04 -2.67 -10.88
CA VAL A 71 15.62 -2.26 -10.90
C VAL A 71 15.47 -0.80 -11.38
N ARG A 72 16.34 0.11 -10.95
CA ARG A 72 16.35 1.50 -11.43
C ARG A 72 16.68 1.61 -12.92
N GLN A 73 17.59 0.77 -13.42
CA GLN A 73 17.93 0.73 -14.85
C GLN A 73 16.79 0.14 -15.70
N MET A 74 16.09 -0.88 -15.20
CA MET A 74 14.89 -1.45 -15.85
C MET A 74 13.72 -0.45 -15.88
N GLY A 75 13.64 0.43 -14.88
CA GLY A 75 12.54 1.35 -14.73
C GLY A 75 11.19 0.62 -14.65
N TYR A 76 10.15 1.14 -15.29
CA TYR A 76 8.83 0.50 -15.32
C TYR A 76 8.79 -0.82 -16.09
N GLY A 77 9.80 -1.13 -16.90
CA GLY A 77 9.99 -2.45 -17.49
C GLY A 77 10.12 -3.55 -16.44
N PHE A 78 10.56 -3.21 -15.23
CA PHE A 78 10.61 -4.13 -14.10
C PHE A 78 9.21 -4.72 -13.80
N TYR A 79 8.15 -3.90 -13.72
CA TYR A 79 6.79 -4.41 -13.52
C TYR A 79 6.37 -5.39 -14.63
N LEU A 80 6.63 -5.05 -15.89
CA LEU A 80 6.30 -5.91 -17.03
C LEU A 80 7.03 -7.25 -17.01
N SER A 81 8.21 -7.31 -16.35
CA SER A 81 9.01 -8.52 -16.25
C SER A 81 8.72 -9.36 -15.00
N GLN A 82 8.20 -8.74 -13.93
CA GLN A 82 8.02 -9.42 -12.64
C GLN A 82 6.56 -9.66 -12.26
N VAL A 83 5.62 -8.95 -12.87
CA VAL A 83 4.18 -9.14 -12.63
C VAL A 83 3.64 -10.17 -13.63
N PRO A 84 2.76 -11.11 -13.20
CA PRO A 84 2.07 -12.01 -14.11
C PRO A 84 1.35 -11.24 -15.23
N GLU A 85 1.43 -11.76 -16.47
CA GLU A 85 0.90 -11.07 -17.65
C GLU A 85 -0.61 -10.81 -17.55
N ASP A 86 -1.35 -11.69 -16.90
CA ASP A 86 -2.79 -11.58 -16.65
C ASP A 86 -3.17 -10.53 -15.60
N GLU A 87 -2.23 -10.11 -14.73
CA GLU A 87 -2.44 -9.04 -13.74
C GLU A 87 -2.04 -7.64 -14.24
N VAL A 88 -1.24 -7.53 -15.31
CA VAL A 88 -0.81 -6.23 -15.87
C VAL A 88 -1.99 -5.34 -16.30
N PRO A 89 -3.08 -5.86 -16.94
CA PRO A 89 -4.27 -5.06 -17.24
C PRO A 89 -4.92 -4.47 -15.99
N MET A 90 -4.99 -5.23 -14.90
CA MET A 90 -5.49 -4.74 -13.61
C MET A 90 -4.65 -3.56 -13.10
N LEU A 91 -3.32 -3.68 -13.10
CA LEU A 91 -2.44 -2.59 -12.65
C LEU A 91 -2.59 -1.33 -13.51
N THR A 92 -2.76 -1.49 -14.82
CA THR A 92 -2.97 -0.36 -15.75
C THR A 92 -4.32 0.34 -15.46
N GLU A 93 -5.40 -0.43 -15.27
CA GLU A 93 -6.71 0.11 -14.91
C GLU A 93 -6.66 0.82 -13.56
N LEU A 94 -5.99 0.22 -12.59
CA LEU A 94 -5.80 0.72 -11.25
C LEU A 94 -5.07 2.07 -11.24
N ASN A 95 -3.99 2.16 -12.01
CA ASN A 95 -3.25 3.40 -12.16
C ASN A 95 -4.16 4.51 -12.71
N ARG A 96 -4.98 4.21 -13.74
CA ARG A 96 -5.93 5.16 -14.33
C ARG A 96 -7.01 5.58 -13.33
N SER A 97 -7.67 4.63 -12.69
CA SER A 97 -8.77 4.91 -11.75
C SER A 97 -8.26 5.62 -10.49
N GLY A 98 -7.05 5.27 -10.03
CA GLY A 98 -6.39 5.90 -8.89
C GLY A 98 -6.05 7.37 -9.14
N PHE A 99 -5.45 7.70 -10.29
CA PHE A 99 -5.19 9.10 -10.64
C PHE A 99 -6.47 9.92 -10.78
N ARG A 100 -7.54 9.36 -11.34
CA ARG A 100 -8.85 10.04 -11.40
C ARG A 100 -9.37 10.32 -10.00
N ALA A 101 -9.43 9.30 -9.14
CA ALA A 101 -9.87 9.48 -7.74
C ALA A 101 -9.02 10.52 -6.99
N PHE A 102 -7.70 10.54 -7.25
CA PHE A 102 -6.78 11.51 -6.67
C PHE A 102 -7.04 12.94 -7.18
N TYR A 103 -7.30 13.12 -8.49
CA TYR A 103 -7.55 14.44 -9.06
C TYR A 103 -8.94 14.98 -8.80
N ASP A 104 -9.90 14.11 -8.43
CA ASP A 104 -11.22 14.53 -7.91
C ASP A 104 -11.10 15.23 -6.54
N GLU A 105 -9.98 15.02 -5.83
CA GLU A 105 -9.72 15.70 -4.56
C GLU A 105 -9.24 17.14 -4.77
N PRO A 106 -9.64 18.09 -3.89
CA PRO A 106 -9.05 19.43 -3.85
C PRO A 106 -7.53 19.37 -3.70
N VAL A 107 -6.82 20.30 -4.37
CA VAL A 107 -5.34 20.28 -4.43
C VAL A 107 -4.70 20.25 -3.03
N GLU A 108 -5.28 20.99 -2.08
CA GLU A 108 -4.83 21.05 -0.67
C GLU A 108 -4.94 19.72 0.07
N ASN A 109 -5.84 18.85 -0.35
CA ASN A 109 -6.09 17.55 0.30
C ASN A 109 -5.31 16.40 -0.36
N ARG A 110 -4.82 16.58 -1.58
CA ARG A 110 -4.16 15.52 -2.36
C ARG A 110 -2.98 14.85 -1.65
N ARG A 111 -2.21 15.62 -0.86
CA ARG A 111 -1.09 15.06 -0.08
C ARG A 111 -1.55 14.13 1.05
N GLN A 112 -2.81 14.16 1.40
CA GLN A 112 -3.43 13.35 2.44
C GLN A 112 -4.20 12.16 1.87
N CYS A 113 -3.84 11.72 0.67
CA CYS A 113 -4.42 10.55 0.02
C CYS A 113 -3.38 9.43 -0.11
N MET A 114 -3.85 8.21 -0.02
CA MET A 114 -3.07 7.00 -0.25
C MET A 114 -3.93 5.98 -1.00
N MET A 115 -3.31 5.23 -1.90
CA MET A 115 -3.92 4.06 -2.50
C MET A 115 -3.20 2.81 -2.03
N SER A 116 -3.94 1.74 -1.77
CA SER A 116 -3.42 0.42 -1.41
C SER A 116 -4.04 -0.62 -2.32
N TYR A 117 -3.25 -1.60 -2.78
CA TYR A 117 -3.72 -2.69 -3.63
C TYR A 117 -2.77 -3.88 -3.58
N ASP A 118 -3.27 -5.04 -3.98
CA ASP A 118 -2.53 -6.29 -3.95
C ASP A 118 -2.31 -6.82 -5.36
N PHE A 119 -1.11 -7.34 -5.62
CA PHE A 119 -0.77 -8.02 -6.86
C PHE A 119 0.37 -9.02 -6.63
N HIS A 120 0.55 -9.95 -7.58
CA HIS A 120 1.64 -10.91 -7.50
C HIS A 120 2.91 -10.37 -8.15
N ILE A 121 4.05 -10.72 -7.55
CA ILE A 121 5.38 -10.53 -8.14
C ILE A 121 6.10 -11.88 -8.20
N THR A 122 6.92 -12.05 -9.24
CA THR A 122 7.76 -13.23 -9.41
C THR A 122 8.99 -13.13 -8.52
N HIS A 123 9.25 -14.14 -7.70
CA HIS A 123 10.48 -14.23 -6.90
C HIS A 123 11.10 -15.62 -7.09
N GLY A 124 12.09 -15.72 -7.99
CA GLY A 124 12.57 -17.00 -8.49
C GLY A 124 11.44 -17.77 -9.18
N ASP A 125 11.21 -19.02 -8.76
CA ASP A 125 10.16 -19.88 -9.30
C ASP A 125 8.80 -19.73 -8.57
N ARG A 126 8.65 -18.71 -7.72
CA ARG A 126 7.45 -18.50 -6.89
C ARG A 126 6.78 -17.18 -7.20
N LEU A 127 5.46 -17.17 -7.08
CA LEU A 127 4.66 -15.96 -7.03
C LEU A 127 4.44 -15.58 -5.56
N LEU A 128 4.71 -14.32 -5.25
CA LEU A 128 4.42 -13.72 -3.94
C LEU A 128 3.33 -12.70 -4.09
N LEU A 129 2.26 -12.82 -3.30
CA LEU A 129 1.23 -11.80 -3.21
C LEU A 129 1.73 -10.68 -2.30
N VAL A 130 1.84 -9.48 -2.85
CA VAL A 130 2.31 -8.29 -2.14
C VAL A 130 1.20 -7.25 -2.02
N ASN A 131 1.24 -6.50 -0.93
CA ASN A 131 0.46 -5.29 -0.75
C ASN A 131 1.34 -4.09 -1.09
N HIS A 132 0.87 -3.27 -2.00
CA HIS A 132 1.49 -2.04 -2.44
C HIS A 132 0.71 -0.83 -1.95
N LYS A 133 1.39 0.11 -1.31
CA LYS A 133 0.82 1.40 -0.93
C LYS A 133 1.55 2.53 -1.63
N ILE A 134 0.82 3.50 -2.12
CA ILE A 134 1.34 4.66 -2.83
C ILE A 134 0.71 5.94 -2.32
N THR A 135 1.53 6.95 -2.07
CA THR A 135 1.10 8.28 -1.63
C THR A 135 1.93 9.37 -2.32
N PRO A 136 1.37 10.55 -2.61
CA PRO A 136 2.14 11.65 -3.16
C PRO A 136 3.24 12.11 -2.19
N LEU A 137 4.47 12.21 -2.69
CA LEU A 137 5.61 12.73 -1.95
C LEU A 137 5.92 14.17 -2.31
N ALA A 138 5.96 14.47 -3.61
CA ALA A 138 6.11 15.83 -4.14
C ALA A 138 5.12 16.07 -5.28
N MET A 139 4.59 17.30 -5.34
CA MET A 139 3.66 17.73 -6.38
C MET A 139 4.15 19.00 -7.03
N THR A 140 3.77 19.21 -8.30
CA THR A 140 3.96 20.49 -8.99
C THR A 140 3.05 21.57 -8.38
N PRO A 141 3.28 22.86 -8.66
CA PRO A 141 2.39 23.95 -8.22
C PRO A 141 0.93 23.76 -8.67
N GLU A 142 0.70 23.09 -9.80
CA GLU A 142 -0.63 22.80 -10.35
C GLU A 142 -1.28 21.55 -9.69
N GLY A 143 -0.60 20.95 -8.70
CA GLY A 143 -1.10 19.80 -7.98
C GLY A 143 -0.98 18.47 -8.74
N ARG A 144 -0.05 18.37 -9.73
CA ARG A 144 0.32 17.10 -10.37
C ARG A 144 1.27 16.31 -9.49
N VAL A 145 1.13 15.00 -9.43
CA VAL A 145 2.06 14.15 -8.68
C VAL A 145 3.37 14.05 -9.46
N TRP A 146 4.42 14.68 -8.95
CA TRP A 146 5.76 14.54 -9.50
C TRP A 146 6.47 13.33 -8.93
N LEU A 147 6.53 13.21 -7.59
CA LEU A 147 7.11 12.06 -6.91
C LEU A 147 6.05 11.36 -6.07
N ALA A 148 6.04 10.04 -6.07
CA ALA A 148 5.23 9.22 -5.18
C ALA A 148 6.11 8.30 -4.35
N LEU A 149 5.83 8.22 -3.04
CA LEU A 149 6.43 7.24 -2.14
C LEU A 149 5.61 5.96 -2.17
N CYS A 150 6.29 4.86 -2.37
CA CYS A 150 5.70 3.54 -2.40
C CYS A 150 6.30 2.64 -1.31
N THR A 151 5.45 1.81 -0.71
CA THR A 151 5.89 0.74 0.18
C THR A 151 5.31 -0.59 -0.28
N VAL A 152 6.11 -1.66 -0.20
CA VAL A 152 5.70 -3.02 -0.54
C VAL A 152 5.93 -3.93 0.65
N SER A 153 4.90 -4.66 1.03
CA SER A 153 4.94 -5.70 2.06
C SER A 153 4.24 -6.97 1.57
N LEU A 154 4.34 -8.06 2.31
CA LEU A 154 3.49 -9.22 2.03
C LEU A 154 2.03 -8.83 2.20
N SER A 155 1.16 -9.30 1.30
CA SER A 155 -0.28 -9.06 1.42
C SER A 155 -0.87 -9.87 2.57
N PRO A 156 -1.81 -9.30 3.34
CA PRO A 156 -2.62 -10.04 4.30
C PRO A 156 -3.77 -10.80 3.66
N HIS A 157 -4.04 -10.59 2.35
CA HIS A 157 -5.11 -11.23 1.60
C HIS A 157 -4.63 -12.51 0.91
N LYS A 158 -5.53 -13.22 0.24
CA LYS A 158 -5.25 -14.47 -0.46
C LYS A 158 -5.23 -14.31 -1.98
N GLU A 159 -5.76 -13.22 -2.49
CA GLU A 159 -5.93 -12.95 -3.92
C GLU A 159 -5.48 -11.54 -4.26
N ALA A 160 -5.12 -11.30 -5.51
CA ALA A 160 -4.81 -9.96 -6.03
C ALA A 160 -6.05 -9.07 -6.08
N GLY A 161 -5.84 -7.77 -6.17
CA GLY A 161 -6.89 -6.76 -6.15
C GLY A 161 -6.90 -6.00 -4.83
N HIS A 162 -8.01 -6.08 -4.06
CA HIS A 162 -8.19 -5.37 -2.77
C HIS A 162 -7.78 -3.90 -2.83
N ILE A 163 -8.36 -3.20 -3.82
CA ILE A 163 -7.96 -1.85 -4.20
C ILE A 163 -8.69 -0.84 -3.34
N GLU A 164 -7.95 -0.05 -2.58
CA GLU A 164 -8.50 0.90 -1.61
C GLU A 164 -7.88 2.28 -1.80
N PHE A 165 -8.69 3.31 -1.63
CA PHE A 165 -8.29 4.71 -1.63
C PHE A 165 -8.67 5.34 -0.30
N PHE A 166 -7.69 5.91 0.38
CA PHE A 166 -7.82 6.53 1.69
C PHE A 166 -7.68 8.03 1.61
N GLN A 167 -8.55 8.75 2.31
CA GLN A 167 -8.49 10.18 2.54
C GLN A 167 -8.24 10.43 4.04
N PHE A 168 -7.01 10.72 4.41
CA PHE A 168 -6.65 10.88 5.82
C PHE A 168 -7.29 12.10 6.49
N HIS A 169 -7.63 13.14 5.72
CA HIS A 169 -8.26 14.36 6.23
C HIS A 169 -9.73 14.18 6.63
N THR A 170 -10.46 13.25 5.97
CA THR A 170 -11.84 12.91 6.31
C THR A 170 -11.97 11.59 7.06
N GLY A 171 -10.93 10.73 6.97
CA GLY A 171 -11.00 9.34 7.39
C GLY A 171 -11.83 8.45 6.46
N GLU A 172 -12.22 8.96 5.29
CA GLU A 172 -13.00 8.22 4.30
C GLU A 172 -12.14 7.17 3.60
N LYS A 173 -12.76 6.02 3.34
CA LYS A 173 -12.20 4.91 2.60
C LYS A 173 -13.13 4.53 1.46
N ARG A 174 -12.56 4.38 0.27
CA ARG A 174 -13.25 3.88 -0.93
C ARG A 174 -12.58 2.61 -1.42
N GLU A 175 -13.36 1.66 -1.89
CA GLU A 175 -12.91 0.41 -2.51
C GLU A 175 -13.24 0.43 -3.99
N TYR A 176 -12.30 0.01 -4.84
CA TYR A 176 -12.54 -0.11 -6.29
C TYR A 176 -12.99 -1.52 -6.64
N SER A 177 -14.13 -1.61 -7.31
CA SER A 177 -14.62 -2.87 -7.85
C SER A 177 -14.10 -3.06 -9.28
N LEU A 178 -13.24 -4.05 -9.50
CA LEU A 178 -12.76 -4.43 -10.84
C LEU A 178 -13.89 -4.91 -11.75
N GLU A 179 -14.91 -5.58 -11.19
CA GLU A 179 -16.07 -6.05 -11.95
C GLU A 179 -16.97 -4.89 -12.41
N ALA A 180 -17.21 -3.92 -11.51
CA ALA A 180 -18.10 -2.80 -11.78
C ALA A 180 -17.37 -1.56 -12.32
N HIS A 181 -16.04 -1.58 -12.44
CA HIS A 181 -15.16 -0.48 -12.89
C HIS A 181 -15.45 0.86 -12.19
N ARG A 182 -15.71 0.83 -10.87
CA ARG A 182 -16.06 2.03 -10.09
C ARG A 182 -15.64 1.95 -8.64
N TRP A 183 -15.42 3.13 -8.06
CA TRP A 183 -15.22 3.31 -6.63
C TRP A 183 -16.55 3.20 -5.87
N LYS A 184 -16.52 2.54 -4.71
CA LYS A 184 -17.62 2.45 -3.75
C LYS A 184 -17.12 2.95 -2.41
N SER A 185 -17.92 3.75 -1.71
CA SER A 185 -17.64 4.11 -0.31
C SER A 185 -17.68 2.85 0.55
N ARG A 186 -16.74 2.71 1.46
CA ARG A 186 -16.69 1.61 2.42
C ARG A 186 -16.67 2.19 3.82
N GLU A 187 -17.47 1.62 4.70
CA GLU A 187 -17.43 1.99 6.10
C GLU A 187 -16.04 1.70 6.70
N THR A 188 -15.52 2.66 7.43
CA THR A 188 -14.25 2.49 8.12
C THR A 188 -14.40 1.46 9.23
N ILE A 189 -13.60 0.41 9.18
CA ILE A 189 -13.58 -0.60 10.23
C ILE A 189 -13.10 0.06 11.53
N THR A 190 -13.96 0.01 12.55
CA THR A 190 -13.63 0.55 13.87
C THR A 190 -13.60 -0.57 14.90
N LEU A 191 -12.46 -0.71 15.56
CA LEU A 191 -12.28 -1.66 16.66
C LEU A 191 -12.51 -0.97 18.01
N LYS A 192 -13.25 -1.64 18.90
CA LYS A 192 -13.43 -1.21 20.29
C LYS A 192 -12.11 -1.32 21.07
N PRO A 193 -11.93 -0.57 22.17
CA PRO A 193 -10.73 -0.68 23.00
C PRO A 193 -10.42 -2.10 23.44
N GLU A 194 -11.42 -2.89 23.83
CA GLU A 194 -11.27 -4.28 24.22
C GLU A 194 -10.79 -5.17 23.05
N GLU A 195 -11.31 -4.92 21.84
CA GLU A 195 -10.92 -5.65 20.63
C GLU A 195 -9.45 -5.36 20.28
N LYS A 196 -9.03 -4.09 20.36
CA LYS A 196 -7.63 -3.70 20.16
C LYS A 196 -6.70 -4.34 21.20
N GLN A 197 -7.11 -4.35 22.46
CA GLN A 197 -6.34 -4.98 23.54
C GLN A 197 -6.17 -6.49 23.33
N ILE A 198 -7.22 -7.18 22.86
CA ILE A 198 -7.15 -8.63 22.54
C ILE A 198 -6.16 -8.86 21.38
N LEU A 199 -6.19 -8.05 20.33
CA LEU A 199 -5.23 -8.16 19.22
C LEU A 199 -3.81 -7.92 19.71
N THR A 200 -3.58 -6.87 20.49
CA THR A 200 -2.25 -6.55 21.06
C THR A 200 -1.71 -7.71 21.90
N LEU A 201 -2.49 -8.25 22.82
CA LEU A 201 -2.09 -9.38 23.66
C LEU A 201 -1.88 -10.66 22.83
N SER A 202 -2.70 -10.87 21.80
CA SER A 202 -2.53 -12.00 20.87
C SER A 202 -1.22 -11.87 20.07
N ALA A 203 -0.86 -10.67 19.61
CA ALA A 203 0.42 -10.40 18.95
C ALA A 203 1.63 -10.67 19.87
N GLN A 204 1.46 -10.50 21.18
CA GLN A 204 2.45 -10.84 22.20
C GLN A 204 2.53 -12.32 22.53
N GLY A 205 1.68 -13.16 21.90
CA GLY A 205 1.69 -14.61 22.06
C GLY A 205 0.86 -15.13 23.24
N TYR A 206 0.07 -14.29 23.92
CA TYR A 206 -0.80 -14.76 25.01
C TYR A 206 -1.95 -15.62 24.50
N THR A 207 -2.21 -16.70 25.23
CA THR A 207 -3.38 -17.57 25.02
C THR A 207 -4.67 -16.86 25.44
N MET A 208 -5.84 -17.33 24.95
CA MET A 208 -7.11 -16.74 25.35
C MET A 208 -7.40 -16.77 26.85
N LYS A 209 -6.87 -17.75 27.60
CA LYS A 209 -7.00 -17.82 29.07
C LYS A 209 -6.17 -16.71 29.72
N GLU A 210 -4.92 -16.53 29.34
CA GLU A 210 -4.03 -15.48 29.84
C GLU A 210 -4.55 -14.09 29.46
N ILE A 211 -5.13 -13.92 28.27
CA ILE A 211 -5.78 -12.67 27.87
C ILE A 211 -6.97 -12.38 28.80
N ALA A 212 -7.81 -13.37 29.09
CA ALA A 212 -8.94 -13.19 30.01
C ALA A 212 -8.49 -12.77 31.42
N GLU A 213 -7.44 -13.39 31.94
CA GLU A 213 -6.84 -13.02 33.22
C GLU A 213 -6.29 -11.60 33.21
N LYS A 214 -5.48 -11.23 32.19
CA LYS A 214 -4.89 -9.89 32.04
C LYS A 214 -5.92 -8.79 31.88
N MET A 215 -7.03 -9.06 31.20
CA MET A 215 -8.11 -8.11 30.98
C MET A 215 -9.13 -8.08 32.15
N LEU A 216 -8.96 -8.95 33.16
CA LEU A 216 -9.94 -9.14 34.26
C LEU A 216 -11.35 -9.41 33.72
N ARG A 217 -11.44 -10.28 32.71
CA ARG A 217 -12.67 -10.69 32.03
C ARG A 217 -12.83 -12.21 32.07
N SER A 218 -14.06 -12.69 31.84
CA SER A 218 -14.27 -14.12 31.66
C SER A 218 -13.71 -14.61 30.31
N PHE A 219 -13.37 -15.90 30.24
CA PHE A 219 -12.97 -16.55 28.98
C PHE A 219 -14.02 -16.36 27.88
N ASP A 220 -15.29 -16.49 28.23
CA ASP A 220 -16.40 -16.32 27.27
C ASP A 220 -16.51 -14.88 26.76
N THR A 221 -16.20 -13.90 27.57
CA THR A 221 -16.14 -12.49 27.16
C THR A 221 -15.03 -12.28 26.11
N VAL A 222 -13.84 -12.83 26.33
CA VAL A 222 -12.73 -12.73 25.38
C VAL A 222 -13.06 -13.47 24.07
N LYS A 223 -13.69 -14.66 24.18
CA LYS A 223 -14.17 -15.43 23.03
C LYS A 223 -15.20 -14.66 22.21
N PHE A 224 -16.11 -13.95 22.87
CA PHE A 224 -17.10 -13.10 22.22
C PHE A 224 -16.44 -11.95 21.44
N TYR A 225 -15.54 -11.18 22.05
CA TYR A 225 -14.84 -10.10 21.35
C TYR A 225 -13.96 -10.61 20.21
N ARG A 226 -13.30 -11.75 20.38
CA ARG A 226 -12.53 -12.38 19.30
C ARG A 226 -13.41 -12.73 18.09
N ARG A 227 -14.63 -13.23 18.32
CA ARG A 227 -15.58 -13.46 17.22
C ARG A 227 -16.00 -12.15 16.56
N GLN A 228 -16.25 -11.08 17.32
CA GLN A 228 -16.57 -9.77 16.78
C GLN A 228 -15.42 -9.20 15.93
N ILE A 229 -14.16 -9.39 16.34
CA ILE A 229 -12.98 -9.00 15.54
C ILE A 229 -13.01 -9.76 14.20
N PHE A 230 -13.22 -11.06 14.22
CA PHE A 230 -13.23 -11.89 13.02
C PHE A 230 -14.35 -11.50 12.05
N GLU A 231 -15.55 -11.24 12.58
CA GLU A 231 -16.69 -10.75 11.79
C GLU A 231 -16.40 -9.37 11.15
N LYS A 232 -15.82 -8.43 11.91
CA LYS A 232 -15.50 -7.08 11.42
C LYS A 232 -14.40 -7.05 10.36
N LEU A 233 -13.39 -7.92 10.52
CA LEU A 233 -12.23 -8.01 9.62
C LEU A 233 -12.47 -9.00 8.48
N ASP A 234 -13.57 -9.75 8.49
CA ASP A 234 -13.86 -10.83 7.56
C ASP A 234 -12.74 -11.88 7.48
N VAL A 235 -12.31 -12.37 8.64
CA VAL A 235 -11.21 -13.34 8.77
C VAL A 235 -11.62 -14.58 9.56
N GLN A 236 -10.85 -15.66 9.44
CA GLN A 236 -11.16 -16.94 10.06
C GLN A 236 -10.30 -17.27 11.28
N ASN A 237 -9.16 -16.62 11.45
CA ASN A 237 -8.22 -16.92 12.52
C ASN A 237 -7.49 -15.65 13.00
N ILE A 238 -6.79 -15.79 14.14
CA ILE A 238 -6.10 -14.66 14.79
C ILE A 238 -4.90 -14.15 13.98
N THR A 239 -4.23 -15.01 13.23
CA THR A 239 -3.08 -14.63 12.40
C THR A 239 -3.52 -13.70 11.25
N GLU A 240 -4.61 -14.07 10.57
CA GLU A 240 -5.23 -13.22 9.54
C GLU A 240 -5.71 -11.89 10.16
N ALA A 241 -6.35 -11.94 11.34
CA ALA A 241 -6.83 -10.74 12.04
C ALA A 241 -5.68 -9.77 12.37
N LEU A 242 -4.55 -10.29 12.87
CA LEU A 242 -3.37 -9.49 13.19
C LEU A 242 -2.74 -8.88 11.93
N ALA A 243 -2.60 -9.67 10.86
CA ALA A 243 -2.04 -9.19 9.60
C ALA A 243 -2.88 -8.03 9.02
N LEU A 244 -4.22 -8.19 8.95
CA LEU A 244 -5.12 -7.15 8.47
C LEU A 244 -5.15 -5.92 9.40
N ALA A 245 -5.24 -6.12 10.72
CA ALA A 245 -5.28 -5.01 11.67
C ALA A 245 -4.01 -4.17 11.62
N THR A 246 -2.84 -4.80 11.44
CA THR A 246 -1.56 -4.10 11.25
C THR A 246 -1.53 -3.36 9.91
N ASN A 247 -1.95 -4.00 8.82
CA ASN A 247 -1.95 -3.38 7.49
C ASN A 247 -2.87 -2.15 7.42
N TYR A 248 -4.00 -2.20 8.13
CA TYR A 248 -4.97 -1.10 8.20
C TYR A 248 -4.69 -0.07 9.30
N GLY A 249 -3.62 -0.25 10.09
CA GLY A 249 -3.29 0.66 11.19
C GLY A 249 -4.36 0.71 12.29
N LEU A 250 -5.04 -0.41 12.55
CA LEU A 250 -6.09 -0.51 13.57
C LEU A 250 -5.52 -0.78 14.97
N VAL A 251 -4.31 -1.29 15.03
CA VAL A 251 -3.53 -1.60 16.24
C VAL A 251 -2.10 -1.10 16.12
#